data_94dc2578b0a6258b1616558adfed1197
#
_entry.id   94dc2578b0a6258b1616558adfed1197
#
_cell.length_a   1.000
_cell.length_b   1.000
_cell.length_c   1.000
_cell.angle_alpha   90.00
_cell.angle_beta   90.00
_cell.angle_gamma   90.00
#
_symmetry.space_group_name_H-M   'P 1'
#
loop_
_entity.id
_entity.type
_entity.pdbx_description
1 polymer ?
#
loop_
_entity_poly.entity_id
_entity_poly.type
_entity_poly.pdbx_seq_one_letter_code
_entity_poly.pdbx_strand_id
1 'polypeptide(L)'
;MIVLQTIAVAIAMFSAIPVPHFDWDEKNLPYAMCAFPLIGVVIGAAWCVCGALPLPGLAKAAGFALIPVWITGGIHLDGYADTCDALSSYGDREKKLEILKDPHCGAFAVIRLCSYFAAYLCLAACVQFTPRVGALWTLALVLERALSGLAVAAFPMAKNTGLAHTFATAADRTAVRNVLAVLVILLCGALLTLGGGA
;
A
#
# COMPACT_ATOMS: atom_id res chain seq x y z
N MET A 1 21.33 3.72 -14.28
CA MET A 1 21.52 2.63 -13.30
C MET A 1 20.81 2.92 -11.99
N ILE A 2 21.01 4.06 -11.33
CA ILE A 2 20.41 4.39 -10.01
C ILE A 2 18.88 4.26 -10.01
N VAL A 3 18.15 4.80 -10.99
CA VAL A 3 16.69 4.75 -11.05
C VAL A 3 16.16 3.30 -11.08
N LEU A 4 16.76 2.44 -11.90
CA LEU A 4 16.34 1.02 -11.97
C LEU A 4 16.62 0.27 -10.66
N GLN A 5 17.72 0.56 -10.01
CA GLN A 5 18.06 0.01 -8.71
C GLN A 5 17.09 0.51 -7.63
N THR A 6 16.75 1.80 -7.61
CA THR A 6 15.74 2.36 -6.71
C THR A 6 14.37 1.69 -6.88
N ILE A 7 13.95 1.45 -8.13
CA ILE A 7 12.71 0.72 -8.42
C ILE A 7 12.79 -0.73 -7.93
N ALA A 8 13.90 -1.42 -8.18
CA ALA A 8 14.11 -2.79 -7.74
C ALA A 8 14.08 -2.90 -6.21
N VAL A 9 14.73 -1.96 -5.50
CA VAL A 9 14.67 -1.87 -4.04
C VAL A 9 13.23 -1.67 -3.56
N ALA A 10 12.47 -0.75 -4.16
CA ALA A 10 11.08 -0.53 -3.77
C ALA A 10 10.22 -1.79 -4.00
N ILE A 11 10.38 -2.50 -5.13
CA ILE A 11 9.67 -3.74 -5.40
C ILE A 11 10.06 -4.82 -4.39
N ALA A 12 11.35 -5.00 -4.11
CA ALA A 12 11.84 -5.99 -3.14
C ALA A 12 11.29 -5.76 -1.74
N MET A 13 11.12 -4.50 -1.34
CA MET A 13 10.74 -4.14 0.03
C MET A 13 9.24 -4.11 0.27
N PHE A 14 8.48 -3.74 -0.75
CA PHE A 14 7.04 -3.47 -0.59
C PHE A 14 6.16 -4.45 -1.37
N SER A 15 6.78 -5.49 -1.95
CA SER A 15 6.04 -6.56 -2.62
C SER A 15 6.69 -7.92 -2.42
N ALA A 16 5.91 -8.97 -2.66
CA ALA A 16 6.38 -10.36 -2.71
C ALA A 16 6.91 -10.75 -4.10
N ILE A 17 7.04 -9.80 -5.03
CA ILE A 17 7.55 -10.04 -6.37
C ILE A 17 9.04 -10.32 -6.29
N PRO A 18 9.51 -11.46 -6.81
CA PRO A 18 10.94 -11.78 -6.80
C PRO A 18 11.69 -10.80 -7.71
N VAL A 19 12.67 -10.14 -7.15
CA VAL A 19 13.63 -9.31 -7.91
C VAL A 19 15.04 -9.86 -7.71
N PRO A 20 15.93 -9.67 -8.69
CA PRO A 20 17.35 -10.03 -8.53
C PRO A 20 17.92 -9.37 -7.27
N HIS A 21 18.78 -10.08 -6.55
CA HIS A 21 19.52 -9.52 -5.42
C HIS A 21 20.44 -8.41 -5.93
N PHE A 22 20.18 -7.21 -5.46
CA PHE A 22 21.11 -6.08 -5.60
C PHE A 22 21.67 -5.76 -4.22
N ASP A 23 22.95 -5.41 -4.16
CA ASP A 23 23.51 -4.86 -2.93
C ASP A 23 22.77 -3.54 -2.62
N TRP A 24 22.27 -3.47 -1.40
CA TRP A 24 21.55 -2.30 -0.90
C TRP A 24 22.58 -1.19 -0.68
N ASP A 25 22.72 -0.33 -1.66
CA ASP A 25 23.63 0.80 -1.59
C ASP A 25 22.92 1.97 -0.88
N GLU A 26 23.65 2.66 0.00
CA GLU A 26 23.19 3.90 0.65
C GLU A 26 22.69 4.95 -0.34
N LYS A 27 23.07 4.85 -1.61
CA LYS A 27 22.65 5.76 -2.68
C LYS A 27 21.23 5.51 -3.21
N ASN A 28 20.69 4.30 -3.04
CA ASN A 28 19.40 3.89 -3.63
C ASN A 28 18.24 3.96 -2.62
N LEU A 29 18.53 3.79 -1.34
CA LEU A 29 17.55 3.86 -0.25
C LEU A 29 16.87 5.23 -0.12
N PRO A 30 17.58 6.38 -0.26
CA PRO A 30 16.97 7.70 -0.06
C PRO A 30 15.74 7.99 -0.92
N TYR A 31 15.66 7.39 -2.10
CA TYR A 31 14.58 7.64 -3.08
C TYR A 31 13.62 6.45 -3.25
N ALA A 32 13.81 5.35 -2.53
CA ALA A 32 12.97 4.15 -2.67
C ALA A 32 11.48 4.44 -2.47
N MET A 33 11.15 5.36 -1.54
CA MET A 33 9.78 5.79 -1.31
C MET A 33 9.15 6.53 -2.50
N CYS A 34 9.94 7.17 -3.37
CA CYS A 34 9.43 7.78 -4.61
C CYS A 34 8.96 6.72 -5.62
N ALA A 35 9.55 5.52 -5.58
CA ALA A 35 9.17 4.40 -6.45
C ALA A 35 8.03 3.54 -5.85
N PHE A 36 7.69 3.72 -4.57
CA PHE A 36 6.63 2.97 -3.91
C PHE A 36 5.26 3.01 -4.62
N PRO A 37 4.80 4.14 -5.20
CA PRO A 37 3.57 4.20 -5.98
C PRO A 37 3.52 3.23 -7.17
N LEU A 38 4.66 2.77 -7.70
CA LEU A 38 4.71 1.78 -8.78
C LEU A 38 4.10 0.43 -8.38
N ILE A 39 4.14 0.07 -7.11
CA ILE A 39 3.44 -1.11 -6.60
C ILE A 39 1.93 -0.98 -6.82
N GLY A 40 1.39 0.22 -6.67
CA GLY A 40 -0.01 0.52 -7.00
C GLY A 40 -0.33 0.28 -8.48
N VAL A 41 0.60 0.63 -9.39
CA VAL A 41 0.46 0.36 -10.83
C VAL A 41 0.42 -1.15 -11.10
N VAL A 42 1.31 -1.91 -10.48
CA VAL A 42 1.37 -3.39 -10.64
C VAL A 42 0.07 -4.04 -10.14
N ILE A 43 -0.41 -3.64 -8.96
CA ILE A 43 -1.68 -4.14 -8.41
C ILE A 43 -2.84 -3.77 -9.33
N GLY A 44 -2.89 -2.51 -9.80
CA GLY A 44 -3.93 -2.02 -10.71
C GLY A 44 -3.95 -2.76 -12.04
N ALA A 45 -2.77 -3.04 -12.62
CA ALA A 45 -2.65 -3.82 -13.85
C ALA A 45 -3.20 -5.26 -13.66
N ALA A 46 -2.80 -5.93 -12.57
CA ALA A 46 -3.31 -7.26 -12.24
C ALA A 46 -4.83 -7.25 -11.99
N TRP A 47 -5.33 -6.19 -11.37
CA TRP A 47 -6.75 -5.94 -11.15
C TRP A 47 -7.51 -5.79 -12.47
N CYS A 48 -6.98 -5.01 -13.42
CA CYS A 48 -7.55 -4.86 -14.75
C CYS A 48 -7.60 -6.19 -15.52
N VAL A 49 -6.53 -6.99 -15.44
CA VAL A 49 -6.52 -8.34 -16.03
C VAL A 49 -7.62 -9.21 -15.42
N CYS A 50 -7.71 -9.28 -14.10
CA CYS A 50 -8.75 -10.03 -13.40
C CYS A 50 -10.16 -9.59 -13.81
N GLY A 51 -10.39 -8.28 -13.89
CA GLY A 51 -11.68 -7.70 -14.29
C GLY A 51 -12.08 -8.02 -15.72
N ALA A 52 -11.12 -8.09 -16.64
CA ALA A 52 -11.32 -8.42 -18.04
C ALA A 52 -11.58 -9.92 -18.31
N LEU A 53 -11.19 -10.79 -17.39
CA LEU A 53 -11.41 -12.25 -17.53
C LEU A 53 -12.92 -12.58 -17.47
N PRO A 54 -13.39 -13.61 -18.22
CA PRO A 54 -14.77 -14.05 -18.21
C PRO A 54 -15.09 -14.90 -16.95
N LEU A 55 -14.88 -14.32 -15.77
CA LEU A 55 -15.10 -14.97 -14.48
C LEU A 55 -16.47 -14.60 -13.90
N PRO A 56 -17.10 -15.46 -13.10
CA PRO A 56 -18.28 -15.11 -12.30
C PRO A 56 -17.99 -13.91 -11.39
N GLY A 57 -19.01 -13.09 -11.10
CA GLY A 57 -18.86 -11.86 -10.33
C GLY A 57 -18.20 -12.08 -8.95
N LEU A 58 -18.58 -13.15 -8.24
CA LEU A 58 -17.96 -13.49 -6.95
C LEU A 58 -16.48 -13.87 -7.08
N ALA A 59 -16.10 -14.56 -8.14
CA ALA A 59 -14.70 -14.92 -8.39
C ALA A 59 -13.86 -13.67 -8.72
N LYS A 60 -14.42 -12.71 -9.49
CA LYS A 60 -13.77 -11.39 -9.69
C LYS A 60 -13.62 -10.64 -8.39
N ALA A 61 -14.67 -10.59 -7.56
CA ALA A 61 -14.62 -9.92 -6.26
C ALA A 61 -13.54 -10.52 -5.36
N ALA A 62 -13.41 -11.85 -5.32
CA ALA A 62 -12.34 -12.52 -4.60
C ALA A 62 -10.96 -12.18 -5.17
N GLY A 63 -10.80 -12.15 -6.49
CA GLY A 63 -9.58 -11.69 -7.14
C GLY A 63 -9.24 -10.24 -6.75
N PHE A 64 -10.21 -9.35 -6.80
CA PHE A 64 -10.03 -7.96 -6.43
C PHE A 64 -9.58 -7.78 -4.97
N ALA A 65 -10.07 -8.60 -4.06
CA ALA A 65 -9.68 -8.56 -2.65
C ALA A 65 -8.29 -9.17 -2.40
N LEU A 66 -7.94 -10.26 -3.10
CA LEU A 66 -6.73 -11.04 -2.81
C LEU A 66 -5.51 -10.61 -3.62
N ILE A 67 -5.66 -10.07 -4.82
CA ILE A 67 -4.54 -9.60 -5.66
C ILE A 67 -3.63 -8.62 -4.91
N PRO A 68 -4.13 -7.59 -4.21
CA PRO A 68 -3.27 -6.70 -3.44
C PRO A 68 -2.49 -7.42 -2.35
N VAL A 69 -3.11 -8.41 -1.69
CA VAL A 69 -2.48 -9.20 -0.63
C VAL A 69 -1.34 -10.04 -1.19
N TRP A 70 -1.57 -10.75 -2.29
CA TRP A 70 -0.56 -11.60 -2.92
C TRP A 70 0.62 -10.81 -3.48
N ILE A 71 0.34 -9.66 -4.11
CA ILE A 71 1.40 -8.82 -4.67
C ILE A 71 2.25 -8.19 -3.57
N THR A 72 1.63 -7.76 -2.46
CA THR A 72 2.35 -7.11 -1.36
C THR A 72 2.88 -8.08 -0.31
N GLY A 73 2.55 -9.37 -0.39
CA GLY A 73 2.87 -10.34 0.65
C GLY A 73 2.15 -10.07 1.98
N GLY A 74 1.09 -9.25 1.97
CA GLY A 74 0.31 -8.92 3.16
C GLY A 74 0.90 -7.85 4.09
N ILE A 75 2.08 -7.30 3.81
CA ILE A 75 2.80 -6.38 4.70
C ILE A 75 1.96 -5.18 5.17
N HIS A 76 1.04 -4.70 4.34
CA HIS A 76 0.19 -3.57 4.70
C HIS A 76 -0.98 -3.99 5.59
N LEU A 77 -1.50 -5.21 5.39
CA LEU A 77 -2.52 -5.79 6.24
C LEU A 77 -1.97 -6.16 7.61
N ASP A 78 -0.73 -6.62 7.67
CA ASP A 78 -0.01 -6.88 8.91
C ASP A 78 0.09 -5.59 9.75
N GLY A 79 0.61 -4.50 9.17
CA GLY A 79 0.65 -3.21 9.83
C GLY A 79 -0.73 -2.66 10.23
N TYR A 80 -1.77 -2.93 9.44
CA TYR A 80 -3.14 -2.58 9.79
C TYR A 80 -3.64 -3.39 10.99
N ALA A 81 -3.39 -4.70 11.01
CA ALA A 81 -3.75 -5.61 12.09
C ALA A 81 -3.11 -5.18 13.43
N ASP A 82 -1.80 -4.96 13.43
CA ASP A 82 -1.05 -4.47 14.58
C ASP A 82 -1.61 -3.15 15.12
N THR A 83 -1.90 -2.22 14.20
CA THR A 83 -2.46 -0.92 14.54
C THR A 83 -3.86 -1.07 15.16
N CYS A 84 -4.68 -1.96 14.63
CA CYS A 84 -6.02 -2.23 15.17
C CYS A 84 -5.97 -2.79 16.59
N ASP A 85 -5.05 -3.73 16.87
CA ASP A 85 -4.87 -4.25 18.22
C ASP A 85 -4.38 -3.17 19.19
N ALA A 86 -3.37 -2.40 18.80
CA ALA A 86 -2.84 -1.33 19.62
C ALA A 86 -3.87 -0.26 19.94
N LEU A 87 -4.68 0.16 18.94
CA LEU A 87 -5.71 1.19 19.13
C LEU A 87 -6.91 0.68 19.90
N SER A 88 -7.23 -0.61 19.79
CA SER A 88 -8.36 -1.24 20.53
C SER A 88 -8.02 -1.51 21.99
N SER A 89 -6.75 -1.44 22.37
CA SER A 89 -6.35 -1.49 23.77
C SER A 89 -6.77 -0.20 24.49
N TYR A 90 -7.28 -0.33 25.70
CA TYR A 90 -7.60 0.82 26.59
C TYR A 90 -6.36 1.36 27.31
N GLY A 91 -5.17 0.89 26.96
CA GLY A 91 -3.91 1.31 27.54
C GLY A 91 -3.45 2.70 27.10
N ASP A 92 -2.48 3.23 27.86
CA ASP A 92 -1.76 4.44 27.50
C ASP A 92 -0.88 4.28 26.25
N ARG A 93 -0.14 5.32 25.90
CA ARG A 93 0.73 5.30 24.73
C ARG A 93 1.82 4.22 24.82
N GLU A 94 2.37 3.99 26.00
CA GLU A 94 3.45 3.02 26.24
C GLU A 94 2.94 1.60 26.00
N LYS A 95 1.78 1.27 26.54
CA LYS A 95 1.13 -0.02 26.33
C LYS A 95 0.78 -0.26 24.85
N LYS A 96 0.30 0.74 24.14
CA LYS A 96 0.04 0.65 22.69
C LYS A 96 1.32 0.40 21.89
N LEU A 97 2.42 1.05 22.24
CA LEU A 97 3.73 0.81 21.60
C LEU A 97 4.30 -0.57 21.93
N GLU A 98 3.99 -1.13 23.12
CA GLU A 98 4.33 -2.51 23.49
C GLU A 98 3.56 -3.50 22.61
N ILE A 99 2.24 -3.33 22.46
CA ILE A 99 1.40 -4.17 21.60
C ILE A 99 1.90 -4.15 20.14
N LEU A 100 2.28 -2.98 19.63
CA LEU A 100 2.86 -2.86 18.28
C LEU A 100 4.19 -3.61 18.09
N LYS A 101 4.82 -4.12 19.14
CA LYS A 101 6.05 -4.92 19.10
C LYS A 101 5.79 -6.40 19.31
N ASP A 102 4.59 -6.77 19.74
CA ASP A 102 4.20 -8.14 19.98
C ASP A 102 4.06 -8.87 18.63
N PRO A 103 4.75 -10.00 18.40
CA PRO A 103 4.59 -10.76 17.17
C PRO A 103 3.28 -11.56 17.12
N HIS A 104 2.47 -11.55 18.16
CA HIS A 104 1.21 -12.28 18.22
C HIS A 104 0.04 -11.40 17.78
N CYS A 105 -0.79 -11.96 16.92
CA CYS A 105 -2.02 -11.32 16.47
C CYS A 105 -3.09 -11.40 17.55
N GLY A 106 -3.63 -10.25 17.98
CA GLY A 106 -4.71 -10.19 18.95
C GLY A 106 -6.10 -10.36 18.33
N ALA A 107 -7.10 -10.52 19.18
CA ALA A 107 -8.48 -10.74 18.74
C ALA A 107 -9.06 -9.56 17.96
N PHE A 108 -8.70 -8.33 18.30
CA PHE A 108 -9.21 -7.15 17.59
C PHE A 108 -8.64 -7.02 16.18
N ALA A 109 -7.38 -7.41 15.95
CA ALA A 109 -6.82 -7.50 14.61
C ALA A 109 -7.62 -8.48 13.75
N VAL A 110 -7.90 -9.69 14.26
CA VAL A 110 -8.69 -10.70 13.56
C VAL A 110 -10.09 -10.19 13.22
N ILE A 111 -10.80 -9.60 14.20
CA ILE A 111 -12.15 -9.05 13.99
C ILE A 111 -12.12 -7.96 12.90
N ARG A 112 -11.14 -7.05 12.95
CA ARG A 112 -11.00 -5.97 11.97
C ARG A 112 -10.65 -6.48 10.58
N LEU A 113 -9.74 -7.45 10.47
CA LEU A 113 -9.39 -8.06 9.19
C LEU A 113 -10.57 -8.81 8.57
N CYS A 114 -11.30 -9.62 9.36
CA CYS A 114 -12.50 -10.30 8.88
C CYS A 114 -13.57 -9.31 8.42
N SER A 115 -13.80 -8.24 9.17
CA SER A 115 -14.76 -7.18 8.83
C SER A 115 -14.34 -6.45 7.56
N TYR A 116 -13.04 -6.14 7.42
CA TYR A 116 -12.47 -5.51 6.24
C TYR A 116 -12.70 -6.38 5.00
N PHE A 117 -12.33 -7.68 5.05
CA PHE A 117 -12.50 -8.56 3.90
C PHE A 117 -13.95 -8.82 3.56
N ALA A 118 -14.83 -8.97 4.55
CA ALA A 118 -16.26 -9.11 4.33
C ALA A 118 -16.84 -7.89 3.61
N ALA A 119 -16.55 -6.69 4.10
CA ALA A 119 -16.97 -5.44 3.47
C ALA A 119 -16.40 -5.27 2.06
N TYR A 120 -15.09 -5.55 1.90
CA TYR A 120 -14.44 -5.44 0.61
C TYR A 120 -15.05 -6.39 -0.42
N LEU A 121 -15.26 -7.66 -0.07
CA LEU A 121 -15.88 -8.66 -0.95
C LEU A 121 -17.30 -8.25 -1.35
N CYS A 122 -18.12 -7.80 -0.40
CA CYS A 122 -19.48 -7.34 -0.70
C CYS A 122 -19.48 -6.15 -1.66
N LEU A 123 -18.63 -5.15 -1.41
CA LEU A 123 -18.53 -3.98 -2.28
C LEU A 123 -17.97 -4.33 -3.66
N ALA A 124 -16.92 -5.14 -3.71
CA ALA A 124 -16.31 -5.58 -4.96
C ALA A 124 -17.26 -6.42 -5.83
N ALA A 125 -18.14 -7.22 -5.20
CA ALA A 125 -19.16 -8.00 -5.92
C ALA A 125 -20.22 -7.12 -6.61
N CYS A 126 -20.41 -5.88 -6.13
CA CYS A 126 -21.30 -4.90 -6.76
C CYS A 126 -20.65 -4.14 -7.93
N VAL A 127 -19.34 -4.25 -8.11
CA VAL A 127 -18.61 -3.51 -9.14
C VAL A 127 -18.81 -4.17 -10.50
N GLN A 128 -19.37 -3.44 -11.46
CA GLN A 128 -19.34 -3.80 -12.86
C GLN A 128 -18.03 -3.31 -13.49
N PHE A 129 -17.16 -4.25 -13.84
CA PHE A 129 -15.87 -3.91 -14.41
C PHE A 129 -16.03 -3.31 -15.80
N THR A 130 -15.45 -2.14 -15.99
CA THR A 130 -15.25 -1.47 -17.27
C THR A 130 -13.83 -0.95 -17.36
N PRO A 131 -13.27 -0.66 -18.55
CA PRO A 131 -11.93 -0.07 -18.66
C PRO A 131 -11.78 1.22 -17.84
N ARG A 132 -12.84 2.04 -17.76
CA ARG A 132 -12.88 3.26 -16.94
C ARG A 132 -12.77 2.95 -15.46
N VAL A 133 -13.53 1.96 -14.98
CA VAL A 133 -13.46 1.51 -13.58
C VAL A 133 -12.06 0.97 -13.27
N GLY A 134 -11.48 0.18 -14.18
CA GLY A 134 -10.10 -0.30 -14.04
C GLY A 134 -9.08 0.84 -13.92
N ALA A 135 -9.20 1.87 -14.75
CA ALA A 135 -8.34 3.06 -14.69
C ALA A 135 -8.50 3.83 -13.38
N LEU A 136 -9.73 4.07 -12.93
CA LEU A 136 -10.03 4.74 -11.66
C LEU A 136 -9.45 3.99 -10.47
N TRP A 137 -9.62 2.66 -10.43
CA TRP A 137 -9.04 1.83 -9.37
C TRP A 137 -7.52 1.83 -9.39
N THR A 138 -6.91 1.73 -10.57
CA THR A 138 -5.45 1.81 -10.70
C THR A 138 -4.94 3.13 -10.16
N LEU A 139 -5.55 4.26 -10.54
CA LEU A 139 -5.17 5.58 -10.00
C LEU A 139 -5.38 5.67 -8.49
N ALA A 140 -6.45 5.09 -7.95
CA ALA A 140 -6.70 5.06 -6.51
C ALA A 140 -5.64 4.23 -5.75
N LEU A 141 -5.22 3.09 -6.30
CA LEU A 141 -4.18 2.24 -5.73
C LEU A 141 -2.80 2.94 -5.76
N VAL A 142 -2.50 3.68 -6.85
CA VAL A 142 -1.28 4.50 -6.94
C VAL A 142 -1.32 5.65 -5.95
N LEU A 143 -2.47 6.32 -5.82
CA LEU A 143 -2.69 7.41 -4.87
C LEU A 143 -2.52 6.93 -3.43
N GLU A 144 -3.07 5.77 -3.09
CA GLU A 144 -2.94 5.19 -1.74
C GLU A 144 -1.47 4.96 -1.39
N ARG A 145 -0.67 4.39 -2.31
CA ARG A 145 0.77 4.20 -2.10
C ARG A 145 1.53 5.53 -2.01
N ALA A 146 1.17 6.50 -2.83
CA ALA A 146 1.77 7.83 -2.78
C ALA A 146 1.48 8.54 -1.44
N LEU A 147 0.24 8.46 -0.93
CA LEU A 147 -0.14 9.01 0.37
C LEU A 147 0.57 8.30 1.52
N SER A 148 0.70 6.97 1.46
CA SER A 148 1.41 6.18 2.46
C SER A 148 2.90 6.56 2.51
N GLY A 149 3.57 6.68 1.36
CA GLY A 149 4.95 7.14 1.27
C GLY A 149 5.13 8.58 1.75
N LEU A 150 4.18 9.46 1.40
CA LEU A 150 4.15 10.85 1.87
C LEU A 150 4.00 10.92 3.39
N ALA A 151 3.17 10.08 3.98
CA ALA A 151 2.99 10.01 5.43
C ALA A 151 4.30 9.61 6.14
N VAL A 152 5.02 8.61 5.62
CA VAL A 152 6.34 8.21 6.15
C VAL A 152 7.36 9.36 6.10
N ALA A 153 7.34 10.16 5.02
CA ALA A 153 8.26 11.29 4.86
C ALA A 153 7.86 12.54 5.68
N ALA A 154 6.56 12.72 5.95
CA ALA A 154 6.03 13.95 6.56
C ALA A 154 5.84 13.84 8.07
N PHE A 155 5.41 12.68 8.58
CA PHE A 155 5.07 12.52 10.00
C PHE A 155 6.23 11.99 10.85
N PRO A 156 6.25 12.30 12.16
CA PRO A 156 7.19 11.69 13.08
C PRO A 156 6.86 10.20 13.27
N MET A 157 7.91 9.37 13.38
CA MET A 157 7.75 7.93 13.60
C MET A 157 7.28 7.62 15.02
N ALA A 158 6.38 6.65 15.15
CA ALA A 158 5.91 6.17 16.44
C ALA A 158 6.94 5.26 17.14
N LYS A 159 7.74 4.52 16.37
CA LYS A 159 8.80 3.63 16.83
C LYS A 159 10.13 4.01 16.18
N ASN A 160 11.25 3.75 16.88
CA ASN A 160 12.60 3.91 16.33
C ASN A 160 13.17 2.59 15.75
N THR A 161 12.28 1.71 15.28
CA THR A 161 12.63 0.39 14.72
C THR A 161 11.63 0.01 13.65
N GLY A 162 12.01 -0.98 12.83
CA GLY A 162 11.14 -1.53 11.77
C GLY A 162 11.32 -0.85 10.41
N LEU A 163 10.66 -1.42 9.41
CA LEU A 163 10.84 -1.05 8.01
C LEU A 163 10.55 0.44 7.75
N ALA A 164 9.44 0.95 8.25
CA ALA A 164 9.06 2.35 8.10
C ALA A 164 10.12 3.30 8.68
N HIS A 165 10.70 2.96 9.85
CA HIS A 165 11.77 3.74 10.45
C HIS A 165 13.05 3.73 9.59
N THR A 166 13.42 2.57 9.06
CA THR A 166 14.60 2.44 8.18
C THR A 166 14.47 3.37 6.96
N PHE A 167 13.31 3.36 6.30
CA PHE A 167 13.08 4.27 5.16
C PHE A 167 12.98 5.74 5.58
N ALA A 168 12.34 6.05 6.70
CA ALA A 168 12.23 7.42 7.18
C ALA A 168 13.58 8.03 7.56
N THR A 169 14.54 7.21 8.02
CA THR A 169 15.89 7.67 8.38
C THR A 169 16.83 7.72 7.19
N ALA A 170 16.71 6.80 6.23
CA ALA A 170 17.53 6.78 5.02
C ALA A 170 17.04 7.79 3.96
N ALA A 171 15.77 8.19 3.99
CA ALA A 171 15.17 9.03 2.97
C ALA A 171 15.71 10.47 2.96
N ASP A 172 15.93 11.00 1.75
CA ASP A 172 15.90 12.44 1.55
C ASP A 172 14.45 12.93 1.71
N ARG A 173 14.09 13.23 2.96
CA ARG A 173 12.71 13.57 3.35
C ARG A 173 12.14 14.72 2.53
N THR A 174 12.96 15.71 2.18
CA THR A 174 12.52 16.89 1.43
C THR A 174 12.21 16.52 -0.02
N ALA A 175 13.10 15.80 -0.69
CA ALA A 175 12.90 15.36 -2.05
C ALA A 175 11.71 14.40 -2.15
N VAL A 176 11.65 13.38 -1.29
CA VAL A 176 10.55 12.40 -1.25
C VAL A 176 9.20 13.07 -1.02
N ARG A 177 9.11 13.95 -0.02
CA ARG A 177 7.89 14.69 0.28
C ARG A 177 7.42 15.53 -0.91
N ASN A 178 8.33 16.26 -1.56
CA ASN A 178 7.97 17.13 -2.68
C ASN A 178 7.52 16.31 -3.89
N VAL A 179 8.24 15.25 -4.26
CA VAL A 179 7.89 14.38 -5.37
C VAL A 179 6.52 13.72 -5.14
N LEU A 180 6.30 13.13 -3.96
CA LEU A 180 5.04 12.47 -3.66
C LEU A 180 3.89 13.45 -3.50
N ALA A 181 4.10 14.65 -2.95
CA ALA A 181 3.06 15.67 -2.88
C ALA A 181 2.60 16.12 -4.27
N VAL A 182 3.53 16.36 -5.20
CA VAL A 182 3.18 16.68 -6.59
C VAL A 182 2.42 15.52 -7.24
N LEU A 183 2.88 14.28 -7.05
CA LEU A 183 2.21 13.11 -7.58
C LEU A 183 0.79 12.97 -7.03
N VAL A 184 0.56 13.18 -5.74
CA VAL A 184 -0.76 13.15 -5.11
C VAL A 184 -1.69 14.19 -5.74
N ILE A 185 -1.21 15.43 -5.95
CA ILE A 185 -2.02 16.48 -6.59
C ILE A 185 -2.42 16.07 -8.01
N LEU A 186 -1.48 15.54 -8.81
CA LEU A 186 -1.74 15.08 -10.17
C LEU A 186 -2.74 13.92 -10.20
N LEU A 187 -2.59 12.95 -9.31
CA LEU A 187 -3.49 11.79 -9.20
C LEU A 187 -4.90 12.22 -8.77
N CYS A 188 -5.02 13.12 -7.81
CA CYS A 188 -6.32 13.68 -7.42
C CYS A 188 -6.99 14.41 -8.59
N GLY A 189 -6.25 15.22 -9.34
CA GLY A 189 -6.75 15.86 -10.55
C GLY A 189 -7.23 14.85 -11.61
N ALA A 190 -6.45 13.81 -11.87
CA ALA A 190 -6.80 12.74 -12.80
C ALA A 190 -8.06 11.96 -12.36
N LEU A 191 -8.17 11.65 -11.06
CA LEU A 191 -9.36 11.00 -10.51
C LEU A 191 -10.62 11.86 -10.62
N LEU A 192 -10.50 13.17 -10.38
CA LEU A 192 -11.61 14.11 -10.51
C LEU A 192 -12.07 14.23 -11.99
N THR A 193 -11.14 14.33 -12.93
CA THR A 193 -11.48 14.44 -14.35
C THR A 193 -12.07 13.15 -14.90
N LEU A 194 -11.53 11.99 -14.54
CA LEU A 194 -12.05 10.69 -14.96
C LEU A 194 -13.34 10.32 -14.21
N GLY A 195 -13.49 10.70 -12.96
CA GLY A 195 -14.68 10.42 -12.15
C GLY A 195 -15.86 11.33 -12.46
N GLY A 196 -15.61 12.61 -12.74
CA GLY A 196 -16.63 13.64 -12.93
C GLY A 196 -17.40 13.59 -14.27
N GLY A 197 -17.09 12.67 -15.16
CA GLY A 197 -17.77 12.49 -16.45
C GLY A 197 -18.87 11.40 -16.43
N ALA A 198 -19.56 11.23 -15.29
CA ALA A 198 -20.68 10.29 -15.15
C ALA A 198 -22.02 11.04 -15.13
#